data_a32185c8c5ead4d9e425fcf8de00cef5
#
_entry.id   a32185c8c5ead4d9e425fcf8de00cef5
#
_cell.length_a   1.000
_cell.length_b   1.000
_cell.length_c   1.000
_cell.angle_alpha   90.00
_cell.angle_beta   90.00
_cell.angle_gamma   90.00
#
_symmetry.space_group_name_H-M   'P 1'
#
loop_
_entity.id
_entity.type
_entity.pdbx_description
1 polymer ?
#
loop_
_entity_poly.entity_id
_entity_poly.type
_entity_poly.pdbx_seq_one_letter_code
_entity_poly.pdbx_strand_id
1 'polypeptide(L)'
;MPFHLRSLFLAILISFATALLGASAQERRVPSSSNEVRLSYAPIVQRVAPAVVNVYAARMIAVRNPFFDDPIFRRFFGMPGGSGEQVQRSLGSGVLIDPAGLVVTNNHVIEGADQVKVSLADKREFEAEMVLKDSRSDLAVLRLKTHRESFPALEFADSDALEVGDIVLAIGNPFAVGQTVTHGIVSAVARTQVGITDYQFFIQTDAAINPGNSGGALVDMTGGLVGINTAIFSRSGGSQGIGFAIPANMVRVVVASARSGGSVVKRPWLGARLQAVSPEIAESLGLKRPAGALIASVSTASPAARAGLKSGDLIINVDGQTIEDPNAFDYRFATKPIGGSARLGLMRAGKEIAVSVALEAVPDASHDELVIASPSPFQGAKISNLSPALADDLRIDPGAQGVVIVDVANGSPAQGLGFQRGDLVLSVNNAKVTKTRDLERIAAQQSRFWRITIVRGGQQMSMELRG
;
A
#
# COMPACT_ATOMS: atom_id res chain seq x y z
N MET A 1 -56.73 38.97 6.04
CA MET A 1 -55.58 38.16 5.64
C MET A 1 -54.48 39.13 5.28
N PRO A 2 -53.48 39.36 6.05
CA PRO A 2 -52.10 38.95 5.78
C PRO A 2 -51.11 39.01 6.97
N PHE A 3 -51.57 39.13 8.22
CA PHE A 3 -50.62 39.25 9.33
C PHE A 3 -49.92 37.93 9.71
N HIS A 4 -50.58 36.79 9.58
CA HIS A 4 -50.03 35.48 9.98
C HIS A 4 -48.99 34.91 9.00
N LEU A 5 -49.02 35.29 7.73
CA LEU A 5 -48.09 34.81 6.74
C LEU A 5 -46.69 35.46 6.86
N ARG A 6 -46.65 36.74 7.31
CA ARG A 6 -45.38 37.46 7.55
C ARG A 6 -44.62 36.94 8.79
N SER A 7 -45.38 36.55 9.83
CA SER A 7 -44.79 35.99 11.06
C SER A 7 -44.20 34.59 10.82
N LEU A 8 -44.81 33.79 9.95
CA LEU A 8 -44.31 32.45 9.60
C LEU A 8 -43.00 32.52 8.76
N PHE A 9 -42.93 33.46 7.82
CA PHE A 9 -41.72 33.69 7.03
C PHE A 9 -40.54 34.21 7.85
N LEU A 10 -40.82 35.09 8.84
CA LEU A 10 -39.79 35.62 9.71
C LEU A 10 -39.27 34.54 10.68
N ALA A 11 -40.12 33.64 11.17
CA ALA A 11 -39.72 32.51 12.02
C ALA A 11 -38.89 31.48 11.27
N ILE A 12 -39.20 31.18 10.00
CA ILE A 12 -38.43 30.28 9.14
C ILE A 12 -37.08 30.89 8.79
N LEU A 13 -37.00 32.20 8.53
CA LEU A 13 -35.74 32.89 8.25
C LEU A 13 -34.81 32.92 9.49
N ILE A 14 -35.37 33.12 10.69
CA ILE A 14 -34.60 33.11 11.94
C ILE A 14 -34.12 31.66 12.25
N SER A 15 -34.96 30.65 12.00
CA SER A 15 -34.53 29.23 12.17
C SER A 15 -33.46 28.80 11.17
N PHE A 16 -33.46 29.34 9.95
CA PHE A 16 -32.43 29.08 8.97
C PHE A 16 -31.11 29.82 9.28
N ALA A 17 -31.17 31.01 9.85
CA ALA A 17 -30.00 31.77 10.27
C ALA A 17 -29.31 31.18 11.50
N THR A 18 -30.05 30.50 12.41
CA THR A 18 -29.45 29.80 13.55
C THR A 18 -28.86 28.45 13.18
N ALA A 19 -29.33 27.80 12.11
CA ALA A 19 -28.75 26.55 11.60
C ALA A 19 -27.40 26.74 10.90
N LEU A 20 -27.10 27.96 10.43
CA LEU A 20 -25.82 28.30 9.79
C LEU A 20 -24.69 28.67 10.78
N LEU A 21 -24.98 28.78 12.07
CA LEU A 21 -23.99 29.13 13.11
C LEU A 21 -23.37 27.91 13.79
N GLY A 22 -23.65 26.68 13.34
CA GLY A 22 -23.29 25.43 14.02
C GLY A 22 -22.04 24.69 13.50
N ALA A 23 -21.35 25.19 12.48
CA ALA A 23 -20.09 24.60 12.03
C ALA A 23 -18.92 25.56 12.30
N SER A 24 -18.69 25.87 13.58
CA SER A 24 -17.38 26.42 13.97
C SER A 24 -16.39 25.28 13.83
N ALA A 25 -15.62 25.27 12.75
CA ALA A 25 -14.35 24.55 12.73
C ALA A 25 -13.64 24.95 14.03
N GLN A 26 -13.28 23.97 14.85
CA GLN A 26 -12.61 24.22 16.13
C GLN A 26 -11.28 24.92 15.79
N GLU A 27 -11.20 26.21 16.10
CA GLU A 27 -10.07 27.04 15.74
C GLU A 27 -8.84 26.50 16.46
N ARG A 28 -7.86 26.00 15.71
CA ARG A 28 -6.59 25.50 16.25
C ARG A 28 -5.83 26.68 16.83
N ARG A 29 -5.49 26.63 18.10
CA ARG A 29 -4.73 27.69 18.77
C ARG A 29 -3.59 27.14 19.60
N VAL A 30 -2.54 27.92 19.72
CA VAL A 30 -1.39 27.61 20.59
C VAL A 30 -1.84 27.75 22.05
N PRO A 31 -1.39 26.87 22.98
CA PRO A 31 -1.63 27.05 24.41
C PRO A 31 -1.23 28.44 24.88
N SER A 32 -2.14 29.15 25.52
CA SER A 32 -1.96 30.54 25.93
C SER A 32 -1.59 30.68 27.42
N SER A 33 -1.61 29.56 28.16
CA SER A 33 -1.31 29.52 29.59
C SER A 33 -0.63 28.22 30.03
N SER A 34 0.09 28.28 31.16
CA SER A 34 0.65 27.08 31.79
C SER A 34 -0.40 26.10 32.29
N ASN A 35 -1.63 26.55 32.49
CA ASN A 35 -2.76 25.66 32.83
C ASN A 35 -3.22 24.82 31.63
N GLU A 36 -3.19 25.34 30.43
CA GLU A 36 -3.49 24.59 29.21
C GLU A 36 -2.42 23.53 28.94
N VAL A 37 -1.16 23.80 29.27
CA VAL A 37 -0.05 22.83 29.18
C VAL A 37 -0.16 21.70 30.21
N ARG A 38 -0.89 21.89 31.32
CA ARG A 38 -1.13 20.86 32.35
C ARG A 38 -2.23 19.85 31.96
N LEU A 39 -2.87 20.00 30.81
CA LEU A 39 -3.87 19.04 30.33
C LEU A 39 -3.20 17.68 30.05
N SER A 40 -3.89 16.61 30.35
CA SER A 40 -3.40 15.25 30.18
C SER A 40 -4.03 14.59 28.93
N TYR A 41 -3.25 13.79 28.23
CA TYR A 41 -3.74 12.94 27.14
C TYR A 41 -4.44 11.67 27.64
N ALA A 42 -4.44 11.40 28.96
CA ALA A 42 -4.99 10.19 29.54
C ALA A 42 -6.44 9.89 29.13
N PRO A 43 -7.38 10.86 29.01
CA PRO A 43 -8.73 10.56 28.55
C PRO A 43 -8.81 10.02 27.13
N ILE A 44 -7.95 10.50 26.23
CA ILE A 44 -7.86 9.99 24.86
C ILE A 44 -7.30 8.58 24.88
N VAL A 45 -6.18 8.37 25.60
CA VAL A 45 -5.54 7.05 25.72
C VAL A 45 -6.51 6.01 26.29
N GLN A 46 -7.24 6.32 27.35
CA GLN A 46 -8.22 5.41 27.95
C GLN A 46 -9.31 4.98 26.96
N ARG A 47 -9.71 5.85 26.07
CA ARG A 47 -10.71 5.55 25.03
C ARG A 47 -10.16 4.72 23.88
N VAL A 48 -8.95 5.02 23.42
CA VAL A 48 -8.42 4.44 22.17
C VAL A 48 -7.54 3.21 22.39
N ALA A 49 -6.81 3.14 23.52
CA ALA A 49 -5.88 2.04 23.80
C ALA A 49 -6.52 0.65 23.79
N PRO A 50 -7.78 0.45 24.28
CA PRO A 50 -8.41 -0.87 24.21
C PRO A 50 -8.57 -1.44 22.80
N ALA A 51 -8.59 -0.59 21.76
CA ALA A 51 -8.67 -1.02 20.37
C ALA A 51 -7.30 -1.31 19.73
N VAL A 52 -6.19 -1.02 20.42
CA VAL A 52 -4.84 -1.38 19.96
C VAL A 52 -4.42 -2.71 20.55
N VAL A 53 -4.06 -3.65 19.68
CA VAL A 53 -3.83 -5.05 20.01
C VAL A 53 -2.40 -5.48 19.65
N ASN A 54 -1.97 -6.63 20.21
CA ASN A 54 -0.75 -7.33 19.76
C ASN A 54 -1.08 -8.26 18.60
N VAL A 55 -0.17 -8.32 17.64
CA VAL A 55 -0.22 -9.28 16.54
C VAL A 55 1.01 -10.18 16.64
N TYR A 56 0.78 -11.47 16.81
CA TYR A 56 1.79 -12.52 16.83
C TYR A 56 1.69 -13.31 15.54
N ALA A 57 2.75 -13.32 14.76
CA ALA A 57 2.85 -14.10 13.54
C ALA A 57 3.90 -15.20 13.74
N ALA A 58 3.56 -16.44 13.43
CA ALA A 58 4.44 -17.59 13.52
C ALA A 58 4.63 -18.22 12.15
N ARG A 59 5.89 -18.48 11.78
CA ARG A 59 6.28 -19.20 10.57
C ARG A 59 7.10 -20.43 10.94
N MET A 60 6.74 -21.58 10.39
CA MET A 60 7.53 -22.80 10.49
C MET A 60 8.61 -22.80 9.41
N ILE A 61 9.88 -22.75 9.82
CA ILE A 61 11.00 -22.86 8.90
C ILE A 61 11.63 -24.23 9.08
N ALA A 62 11.64 -25.05 8.01
CA ALA A 62 12.42 -26.28 8.00
C ALA A 62 13.90 -25.91 7.87
N VAL A 63 14.65 -25.98 8.95
CA VAL A 63 16.10 -25.76 8.92
C VAL A 63 16.75 -27.05 8.44
N ARG A 64 17.12 -27.10 7.15
CA ARG A 64 18.09 -28.08 6.67
C ARG A 64 19.49 -27.64 7.11
N ASN A 65 20.00 -28.25 8.15
CA ASN A 65 21.39 -28.05 8.52
C ASN A 65 22.23 -29.15 7.84
N PRO A 66 23.09 -28.82 6.85
CA PRO A 66 23.89 -29.81 6.11
C PRO A 66 24.75 -30.70 7.02
N PHE A 67 25.12 -30.22 8.20
CA PHE A 67 25.88 -30.99 9.18
C PHE A 67 25.09 -32.11 9.84
N PHE A 68 23.76 -31.98 9.96
CA PHE A 68 22.89 -33.02 10.51
C PHE A 68 22.46 -34.07 9.48
N ASP A 69 22.67 -33.81 8.19
CA ASP A 69 22.40 -34.77 7.11
C ASP A 69 23.60 -35.70 6.83
N ASP A 70 24.79 -35.44 7.40
CA ASP A 70 25.94 -36.28 7.30
C ASP A 70 25.78 -37.55 8.16
N PRO A 71 25.76 -38.76 7.54
CA PRO A 71 25.66 -40.04 8.26
C PRO A 71 26.79 -40.29 9.26
N ILE A 72 27.98 -39.73 9.04
CA ILE A 72 29.17 -39.87 9.87
C ILE A 72 28.97 -39.03 11.15
N PHE A 73 28.49 -37.79 10.98
CA PHE A 73 28.25 -36.89 12.12
C PHE A 73 27.17 -37.43 13.07
N ARG A 74 26.07 -38.02 12.53
CA ARG A 74 25.02 -38.66 13.31
C ARG A 74 25.54 -39.84 14.15
N ARG A 75 26.42 -40.64 13.59
CA ARG A 75 26.97 -41.83 14.24
C ARG A 75 27.91 -41.48 15.40
N PHE A 76 28.64 -40.35 15.28
CA PHE A 76 29.62 -39.93 16.30
C PHE A 76 28.99 -39.17 17.47
N PHE A 77 27.92 -38.39 17.26
CA PHE A 77 27.34 -37.52 18.27
C PHE A 77 26.01 -38.01 18.84
N GLY A 78 25.49 -39.18 18.45
CA GLY A 78 24.31 -39.83 19.05
C GLY A 78 23.04 -39.01 18.99
N MET A 79 22.91 -38.04 18.05
CA MET A 79 21.75 -37.19 17.97
C MET A 79 20.63 -37.85 17.18
N PRO A 80 19.36 -37.84 17.69
CA PRO A 80 18.21 -38.32 16.93
C PRO A 80 18.03 -37.43 15.69
N GLY A 81 17.96 -38.07 14.55
CA GLY A 81 17.69 -37.38 13.30
C GLY A 81 16.30 -36.72 13.33
N GLY A 82 16.28 -35.41 13.38
CA GLY A 82 15.08 -34.61 13.22
C GLY A 82 15.45 -33.38 12.43
N SER A 83 14.77 -33.14 11.32
CA SER A 83 14.66 -31.83 10.72
C SER A 83 14.03 -30.92 11.80
N GLY A 84 14.84 -30.07 12.44
CA GLY A 84 14.36 -29.15 13.46
C GLY A 84 13.46 -28.12 12.80
N GLU A 85 12.17 -28.19 13.04
CA GLU A 85 11.26 -27.08 12.72
C GLU A 85 11.59 -25.93 13.68
N GLN A 86 12.09 -24.84 13.14
CA GLN A 86 12.34 -23.65 13.92
C GLN A 86 11.16 -22.69 13.71
N VAL A 87 10.48 -22.32 14.79
CA VAL A 87 9.38 -21.36 14.74
C VAL A 87 9.97 -19.96 14.80
N GLN A 88 9.97 -19.29 13.65
CA GLN A 88 10.24 -17.86 13.60
C GLN A 88 8.99 -17.08 14.02
N ARG A 89 9.13 -16.21 15.00
CA ARG A 89 8.03 -15.37 15.52
C ARG A 89 8.28 -13.92 15.13
N SER A 90 7.28 -13.27 14.57
CA SER A 90 7.21 -11.82 14.41
C SER A 90 6.21 -11.26 15.43
N LEU A 91 6.51 -10.07 15.92
CA LEU A 91 5.67 -9.37 16.87
C LEU A 91 5.45 -7.93 16.36
N GLY A 92 4.21 -7.53 16.33
CA GLY A 92 3.79 -6.17 16.01
C GLY A 92 2.52 -5.79 16.73
N SER A 93 1.97 -4.67 16.34
CA SER A 93 0.69 -4.16 16.82
C SER A 93 -0.39 -4.29 15.74
N GLY A 94 -1.63 -4.10 16.14
CA GLY A 94 -2.78 -3.99 15.25
C GLY A 94 -3.81 -3.04 15.82
N VAL A 95 -4.76 -2.63 15.00
CA VAL A 95 -5.85 -1.74 15.37
C VAL A 95 -7.18 -2.37 15.02
N LEU A 96 -8.04 -2.58 16.01
CA LEU A 96 -9.44 -2.94 15.83
C LEU A 96 -10.20 -1.76 15.24
N ILE A 97 -10.82 -2.00 14.08
CA ILE A 97 -11.53 -0.97 13.29
C ILE A 97 -13.01 -1.31 13.10
N ASP A 98 -13.45 -2.40 13.68
CA ASP A 98 -14.82 -2.89 13.58
C ASP A 98 -15.19 -3.71 14.83
N PRO A 99 -16.38 -3.46 15.44
CA PRO A 99 -16.83 -4.26 16.58
C PRO A 99 -16.96 -5.76 16.31
N ALA A 100 -17.03 -6.19 15.04
CA ALA A 100 -17.04 -7.61 14.65
C ALA A 100 -15.63 -8.25 14.63
N GLY A 101 -14.59 -7.54 15.09
CA GLY A 101 -13.24 -8.09 15.23
C GLY A 101 -12.39 -7.99 13.95
N LEU A 102 -12.57 -6.95 13.16
CA LEU A 102 -11.68 -6.65 12.05
C LEU A 102 -10.47 -5.86 12.56
N VAL A 103 -9.27 -6.36 12.30
CA VAL A 103 -7.99 -5.77 12.74
C VAL A 103 -7.17 -5.37 11.53
N VAL A 104 -6.60 -4.16 11.56
CA VAL A 104 -5.59 -3.71 10.60
C VAL A 104 -4.21 -3.80 11.25
N THR A 105 -3.24 -4.26 10.49
CA THR A 105 -1.81 -4.28 10.86
C THR A 105 -0.95 -4.04 9.62
N ASN A 106 0.38 -4.01 9.76
CA ASN A 106 1.26 -3.97 8.58
C ASN A 106 1.40 -5.35 7.94
N ASN A 107 1.58 -5.35 6.61
CA ASN A 107 1.83 -6.59 5.86
C ASN A 107 3.14 -7.26 6.29
N HIS A 108 4.21 -6.49 6.51
CA HIS A 108 5.50 -7.03 6.93
C HIS A 108 5.46 -7.72 8.31
N VAL A 109 4.51 -7.35 9.20
CA VAL A 109 4.33 -8.01 10.51
C VAL A 109 3.88 -9.46 10.35
N ILE A 110 3.07 -9.74 9.32
CA ILE A 110 2.47 -11.07 9.09
C ILE A 110 3.04 -11.78 7.86
N GLU A 111 4.06 -11.22 7.23
CA GLU A 111 4.61 -11.76 5.99
C GLU A 111 5.18 -13.17 6.18
N GLY A 112 4.70 -14.11 5.35
CA GLY A 112 5.10 -15.50 5.39
C GLY A 112 4.62 -16.28 6.62
N ALA A 113 3.72 -15.72 7.43
CA ALA A 113 3.18 -16.41 8.61
C ALA A 113 2.21 -17.53 8.21
N ASP A 114 2.37 -18.68 8.85
CA ASP A 114 1.45 -19.82 8.75
C ASP A 114 0.28 -19.68 9.75
N GLN A 115 0.52 -19.00 10.87
CA GLN A 115 -0.47 -18.74 11.91
C GLN A 115 -0.36 -17.31 12.42
N VAL A 116 -1.52 -16.67 12.63
CA VAL A 116 -1.61 -15.35 13.23
C VAL A 116 -2.51 -15.42 14.46
N LYS A 117 -2.04 -14.86 15.57
CA LYS A 117 -2.81 -14.67 16.81
C LYS A 117 -2.84 -13.19 17.17
N VAL A 118 -3.94 -12.75 17.74
CA VAL A 118 -4.14 -11.39 18.23
C VAL A 118 -4.43 -11.45 19.73
N SER A 119 -3.69 -10.67 20.52
CA SER A 119 -3.93 -10.52 21.95
C SER A 119 -4.42 -9.11 22.26
N LEU A 120 -5.53 -9.03 22.95
CA LEU A 120 -6.16 -7.77 23.36
C LEU A 120 -5.45 -7.15 24.58
N ALA A 121 -5.80 -5.91 24.92
CA ALA A 121 -5.29 -5.21 26.08
C ALA A 121 -5.63 -5.92 27.40
N ASP A 122 -6.77 -6.63 27.46
CA ASP A 122 -7.22 -7.42 28.60
C ASP A 122 -6.63 -8.85 28.64
N LYS A 123 -5.65 -9.15 27.77
CA LYS A 123 -4.92 -10.42 27.64
C LYS A 123 -5.74 -11.57 27.06
N ARG A 124 -6.96 -11.36 26.57
CA ARG A 124 -7.65 -12.37 25.77
C ARG A 124 -6.93 -12.56 24.45
N GLU A 125 -6.79 -13.80 24.01
CA GLU A 125 -6.13 -14.18 22.76
C GLU A 125 -7.12 -14.81 21.79
N PHE A 126 -7.00 -14.46 20.53
CA PHE A 126 -7.82 -14.98 19.45
C PHE A 126 -6.93 -15.43 18.30
N GLU A 127 -7.27 -16.55 17.68
CA GLU A 127 -6.77 -16.84 16.34
C GLU A 127 -7.34 -15.83 15.36
N ALA A 128 -6.54 -15.44 14.39
CA ALA A 128 -6.95 -14.51 13.35
C ALA A 128 -6.78 -15.14 11.97
N GLU A 129 -7.78 -14.92 11.13
CA GLU A 129 -7.75 -15.26 9.72
C GLU A 129 -7.27 -14.04 8.92
N MET A 130 -6.38 -14.27 7.96
CA MET A 130 -5.95 -13.25 7.03
C MET A 130 -7.04 -13.05 5.97
N VAL A 131 -7.73 -11.90 6.02
CA VAL A 131 -8.79 -11.53 5.06
C VAL A 131 -8.19 -10.97 3.79
N LEU A 132 -7.22 -10.06 3.93
CA LEU A 132 -6.58 -9.38 2.81
C LEU A 132 -5.17 -8.93 3.22
N LYS A 133 -4.23 -9.01 2.28
CA LYS A 133 -2.90 -8.40 2.39
C LYS A 133 -2.61 -7.54 1.18
N ASP A 134 -1.96 -6.43 1.42
CA ASP A 134 -1.57 -5.46 0.41
C ASP A 134 -0.12 -5.02 0.61
N SER A 135 0.78 -5.70 -0.06
CA SER A 135 2.21 -5.38 0.00
C SER A 135 2.52 -3.99 -0.57
N ARG A 136 1.70 -3.49 -1.49
CA ARG A 136 1.89 -2.16 -2.12
C ARG A 136 1.75 -1.01 -1.13
N SER A 137 0.86 -1.14 -0.13
CA SER A 137 0.69 -0.15 0.93
C SER A 137 1.24 -0.60 2.29
N ASP A 138 1.82 -1.79 2.38
CA ASP A 138 2.27 -2.43 3.63
C ASP A 138 1.13 -2.56 4.66
N LEU A 139 -0.08 -2.91 4.21
CA LEU A 139 -1.23 -3.14 5.07
C LEU A 139 -1.76 -4.57 4.97
N ALA A 140 -2.29 -5.06 6.06
CA ALA A 140 -3.03 -6.31 6.11
C ALA A 140 -4.28 -6.18 6.97
N VAL A 141 -5.32 -6.92 6.60
CA VAL A 141 -6.59 -6.99 7.34
C VAL A 141 -6.79 -8.41 7.83
N LEU A 142 -6.98 -8.53 9.13
CA LEU A 142 -7.22 -9.77 9.83
C LEU A 142 -8.64 -9.79 10.39
N ARG A 143 -9.21 -10.97 10.54
CA ARG A 143 -10.49 -11.20 11.23
C ARG A 143 -10.30 -12.14 12.40
N LEU A 144 -10.71 -11.71 13.59
CA LEU A 144 -10.67 -12.55 14.77
C LEU A 144 -11.67 -13.71 14.62
N LYS A 145 -11.22 -14.93 14.90
CA LYS A 145 -12.07 -16.11 14.93
C LYS A 145 -12.84 -16.14 16.25
N THR A 146 -14.07 -15.66 16.23
CA THR A 146 -14.96 -15.62 17.41
C THR A 146 -16.41 -15.77 16.99
N HIS A 147 -17.27 -16.18 17.91
CA HIS A 147 -18.65 -16.52 17.57
C HIS A 147 -19.69 -15.48 18.03
N ARG A 148 -19.41 -14.58 18.95
CA ARG A 148 -20.43 -13.61 19.47
C ARG A 148 -19.84 -12.47 20.30
N GLU A 149 -18.58 -12.12 20.11
CA GLU A 149 -17.96 -11.05 20.90
C GLU A 149 -18.01 -9.72 20.15
N SER A 150 -18.16 -8.63 20.91
CA SER A 150 -18.04 -7.27 20.42
C SER A 150 -16.76 -6.66 20.96
N PHE A 151 -16.03 -5.96 20.10
CA PHE A 151 -14.72 -5.41 20.40
C PHE A 151 -14.75 -3.87 20.36
N PRO A 152 -13.89 -3.20 21.15
CA PRO A 152 -13.65 -1.78 20.98
C PRO A 152 -13.05 -1.54 19.59
N ALA A 153 -13.49 -0.48 18.91
CA ALA A 153 -13.00 -0.16 17.58
C ALA A 153 -12.68 1.33 17.49
N LEU A 154 -11.64 1.69 16.71
CA LEU A 154 -11.33 3.08 16.40
C LEU A 154 -12.08 3.55 15.16
N GLU A 155 -12.55 4.77 15.23
CA GLU A 155 -13.09 5.49 14.09
C GLU A 155 -11.98 6.15 13.29
N PHE A 156 -12.12 6.15 11.98
CA PHE A 156 -11.19 6.83 11.09
C PHE A 156 -11.39 8.34 11.10
N ALA A 157 -10.33 9.10 11.29
CA ALA A 157 -10.30 10.52 10.96
C ALA A 157 -9.87 10.74 9.49
N ASP A 158 -10.01 11.96 9.00
CA ASP A 158 -9.52 12.35 7.68
C ASP A 158 -8.03 12.71 7.76
N SER A 159 -7.18 11.81 7.27
CA SER A 159 -5.73 12.03 7.27
C SER A 159 -5.28 13.14 6.30
N ASP A 160 -6.11 13.55 5.36
CA ASP A 160 -5.82 14.66 4.45
C ASP A 160 -6.08 16.04 5.08
N ALA A 161 -6.79 16.07 6.21
CA ALA A 161 -7.04 17.28 6.99
C ALA A 161 -5.91 17.60 7.99
N LEU A 162 -4.92 16.71 8.14
CA LEU A 162 -3.78 16.95 9.02
C LEU A 162 -2.90 18.08 8.51
N GLU A 163 -2.40 18.88 9.46
CA GLU A 163 -1.43 19.92 9.20
C GLU A 163 -0.12 19.68 9.98
N VAL A 164 0.98 20.15 9.44
CA VAL A 164 2.28 20.12 10.15
C VAL A 164 2.15 20.92 11.44
N GLY A 165 2.50 20.29 12.57
CA GLY A 165 2.34 20.86 13.91
C GLY A 165 1.15 20.30 14.69
N ASP A 166 0.23 19.56 14.06
CA ASP A 166 -0.85 18.87 14.78
C ASP A 166 -0.30 17.84 15.75
N ILE A 167 -0.83 17.82 16.97
CA ILE A 167 -0.41 16.86 18.00
C ILE A 167 -1.03 15.49 17.66
N VAL A 168 -0.20 14.45 17.74
CA VAL A 168 -0.60 13.05 17.53
C VAL A 168 -0.04 12.16 18.63
N LEU A 169 -0.76 11.05 18.88
CA LEU A 169 -0.33 9.99 19.78
C LEU A 169 -0.06 8.72 18.97
N ALA A 170 1.13 8.15 19.08
CA ALA A 170 1.46 6.85 18.54
C ALA A 170 1.26 5.80 19.63
N ILE A 171 0.42 4.79 19.36
CA ILE A 171 0.04 3.75 20.31
C ILE A 171 0.38 2.40 19.69
N GLY A 172 1.10 1.59 20.45
CA GLY A 172 1.44 0.23 20.09
C GLY A 172 1.65 -0.63 21.33
N ASN A 173 2.03 -1.89 21.09
CA ASN A 173 2.36 -2.80 22.18
C ASN A 173 3.71 -3.49 21.91
N PRO A 174 4.83 -2.73 21.97
CA PRO A 174 6.15 -3.25 21.70
C PRO A 174 6.54 -4.30 22.73
N PHE A 175 7.17 -5.39 22.27
CA PHE A 175 7.77 -6.44 23.10
C PHE A 175 6.80 -7.20 24.01
N ALA A 176 5.48 -7.10 23.85
CA ALA A 176 4.46 -7.70 24.70
C ALA A 176 4.59 -7.35 26.21
N VAL A 177 5.32 -6.28 26.53
CA VAL A 177 5.49 -5.85 27.93
C VAL A 177 4.41 -4.87 28.40
N GLY A 178 3.46 -4.54 27.53
CA GLY A 178 2.35 -3.64 27.77
C GLY A 178 2.23 -2.57 26.70
N GLN A 179 1.06 -1.95 26.62
CA GLN A 179 0.84 -0.85 25.68
C GLN A 179 1.76 0.33 25.97
N THR A 180 2.34 0.88 24.93
CA THR A 180 3.17 2.08 24.97
C THR A 180 2.49 3.19 24.19
N VAL A 181 2.44 4.36 24.79
CA VAL A 181 1.92 5.58 24.17
C VAL A 181 3.04 6.60 24.12
N THR A 182 3.32 7.10 22.93
CA THR A 182 4.24 8.22 22.74
C THR A 182 3.48 9.36 22.10
N HIS A 183 3.87 10.60 22.37
CA HIS A 183 3.30 11.79 21.75
C HIS A 183 4.33 12.53 20.94
N GLY A 184 3.86 13.24 19.96
CA GLY A 184 4.64 14.10 19.09
C GLY A 184 3.71 14.95 18.24
N ILE A 185 4.25 15.47 17.16
CA ILE A 185 3.50 16.25 16.18
C ILE A 185 3.59 15.61 14.80
N VAL A 186 2.72 16.01 13.92
CA VAL A 186 2.90 15.81 12.48
C VAL A 186 4.07 16.67 12.03
N SER A 187 5.21 16.06 11.75
CA SER A 187 6.43 16.74 11.31
C SER A 187 6.42 17.06 9.82
N ALA A 188 5.73 16.22 9.03
CA ALA A 188 5.45 16.46 7.61
C ALA A 188 4.26 15.62 7.18
N VAL A 189 3.52 16.13 6.21
CA VAL A 189 2.52 15.38 5.45
C VAL A 189 3.08 15.06 4.07
N ALA A 190 2.57 14.02 3.43
CA ALA A 190 2.92 13.69 2.05
C ALA A 190 4.41 13.40 1.80
N ARG A 191 5.08 12.64 2.68
CA ARG A 191 6.46 12.18 2.40
C ARG A 191 6.45 11.08 1.36
N THR A 192 6.98 11.38 0.17
CA THR A 192 6.86 10.55 -1.03
C THR A 192 8.14 9.82 -1.43
N GLN A 193 9.28 10.03 -0.85
CA GLN A 193 10.56 9.42 -1.28
C GLN A 193 11.24 8.66 -0.15
N VAL A 194 10.46 7.87 0.60
CA VAL A 194 10.95 7.13 1.76
C VAL A 194 11.50 5.74 1.39
N GLY A 195 11.03 5.17 0.26
CA GLY A 195 11.53 3.90 -0.28
C GLY A 195 11.05 2.65 0.48
N ILE A 196 9.96 2.74 1.25
CA ILE A 196 9.46 1.65 2.11
C ILE A 196 8.42 0.79 1.38
N THR A 197 7.53 1.43 0.62
CA THR A 197 6.40 0.78 -0.07
C THR A 197 6.21 1.34 -1.47
N ASP A 198 5.30 0.74 -2.24
CA ASP A 198 4.94 1.25 -3.57
C ASP A 198 4.17 2.56 -3.49
N TYR A 199 3.18 2.64 -2.59
CA TYR A 199 2.48 3.88 -2.29
C TYR A 199 3.27 4.69 -1.27
N GLN A 200 4.18 5.52 -1.77
CA GLN A 200 5.03 6.36 -0.95
C GLN A 200 4.32 7.68 -0.65
N PHE A 201 3.48 7.66 0.37
CA PHE A 201 2.82 8.86 0.87
C PHE A 201 2.57 8.66 2.37
N PHE A 202 3.47 9.17 3.20
CA PHE A 202 3.47 8.92 4.63
C PHE A 202 3.24 10.21 5.42
N ILE A 203 2.59 10.05 6.56
CA ILE A 203 2.62 11.02 7.65
C ILE A 203 3.95 10.81 8.37
N GLN A 204 4.76 11.85 8.44
CA GLN A 204 5.97 11.86 9.28
C GLN A 204 5.62 12.44 10.65
N THR A 205 6.11 11.80 11.72
CA THR A 205 5.94 12.26 13.10
C THR A 205 7.24 12.10 13.88
N ASP A 206 7.44 12.94 14.90
CA ASP A 206 8.51 12.80 15.89
C ASP A 206 8.05 12.01 17.14
N ALA A 207 6.76 11.62 17.22
CA ALA A 207 6.31 10.63 18.19
C ALA A 207 7.19 9.37 18.07
N ALA A 208 7.76 8.92 19.19
CA ALA A 208 8.72 7.83 19.18
C ALA A 208 8.07 6.51 18.73
N ILE A 209 8.42 6.06 17.54
CA ILE A 209 8.04 4.74 17.00
C ILE A 209 9.24 3.82 17.18
N ASN A 210 9.03 2.64 17.76
CA ASN A 210 10.05 1.61 17.99
C ASN A 210 9.56 0.26 17.47
N PRO A 211 10.45 -0.74 17.28
CA PRO A 211 10.06 -2.09 16.91
C PRO A 211 8.95 -2.63 17.84
N GLY A 212 7.87 -3.14 17.21
CA GLY A 212 6.65 -3.56 17.91
C GLY A 212 5.50 -2.55 17.86
N ASN A 213 5.77 -1.26 17.60
CA ASN A 213 4.70 -0.28 17.34
C ASN A 213 4.16 -0.38 15.90
N SER A 214 4.88 -1.03 14.98
CA SER A 214 4.42 -1.26 13.59
C SER A 214 3.07 -1.98 13.60
N GLY A 215 2.12 -1.47 12.81
CA GLY A 215 0.72 -1.91 12.80
C GLY A 215 -0.15 -1.23 13.85
N GLY A 216 0.41 -0.49 14.81
CA GLY A 216 -0.31 0.25 15.83
C GLY A 216 -0.91 1.57 15.31
N ALA A 217 -1.68 2.23 16.17
CA ALA A 217 -2.43 3.42 15.81
C ALA A 217 -1.58 4.70 15.92
N LEU A 218 -1.74 5.61 14.94
CA LEU A 218 -1.48 7.03 15.10
C LEU A 218 -2.85 7.72 15.19
N VAL A 219 -3.10 8.42 16.29
CA VAL A 219 -4.38 9.09 16.55
C VAL A 219 -4.21 10.57 16.77
N ASP A 220 -5.22 11.34 16.40
CA ASP A 220 -5.29 12.78 16.67
C ASP A 220 -5.81 13.08 18.08
N MET A 221 -5.94 14.36 18.40
CA MET A 221 -6.44 14.82 19.71
C MET A 221 -7.94 14.60 19.92
N THR A 222 -8.69 14.19 18.89
CA THR A 222 -10.07 13.72 19.02
C THR A 222 -10.15 12.22 19.31
N GLY A 223 -9.02 11.49 19.21
CA GLY A 223 -8.92 10.04 19.30
C GLY A 223 -9.30 9.32 18.01
N GLY A 224 -9.41 10.05 16.91
CA GLY A 224 -9.61 9.49 15.58
C GLY A 224 -8.32 8.88 15.01
N LEU A 225 -8.45 7.75 14.33
CA LEU A 225 -7.33 7.09 13.67
C LEU A 225 -6.90 7.91 12.44
N VAL A 226 -5.73 8.51 12.47
CA VAL A 226 -5.15 9.28 11.36
C VAL A 226 -4.11 8.49 10.58
N GLY A 227 -3.58 7.38 11.14
CA GLY A 227 -2.65 6.54 10.43
C GLY A 227 -2.32 5.23 11.15
N ILE A 228 -1.63 4.34 10.45
CA ILE A 228 -1.05 3.10 10.97
C ILE A 228 0.47 3.26 11.00
N ASN A 229 1.07 3.17 12.19
CA ASN A 229 2.51 3.23 12.36
C ASN A 229 3.18 2.12 11.56
N THR A 230 4.23 2.43 10.76
CA THR A 230 4.84 1.40 9.91
C THR A 230 6.36 1.34 10.04
N ALA A 231 7.07 2.44 9.96
CA ALA A 231 8.52 2.44 9.85
C ALA A 231 9.17 3.60 10.60
N ILE A 232 10.48 3.49 10.78
CA ILE A 232 11.34 4.56 11.29
C ILE A 232 12.53 4.75 10.36
N PHE A 233 13.01 5.99 10.28
CA PHE A 233 14.32 6.25 9.70
C PHE A 233 15.35 6.14 10.84
N SER A 234 16.11 5.04 10.85
CA SER A 234 17.04 4.76 11.95
C SER A 234 18.27 4.00 11.46
N ARG A 235 19.44 4.36 11.99
CA ARG A 235 20.70 3.62 11.81
C ARG A 235 20.96 2.61 12.94
N SER A 236 20.34 2.81 14.10
CA SER A 236 20.54 2.01 15.32
C SER A 236 19.39 1.06 15.60
N GLY A 237 18.29 1.09 14.82
CA GLY A 237 17.08 0.28 15.04
C GLY A 237 16.10 0.87 16.04
N GLY A 238 16.42 1.96 16.75
CA GLY A 238 15.50 2.69 17.64
C GLY A 238 15.07 4.04 17.06
N SER A 239 14.05 4.66 17.67
CA SER A 239 13.55 5.96 17.24
C SER A 239 14.61 7.05 17.36
N GLN A 240 14.76 7.86 16.33
CA GLN A 240 15.59 9.06 16.26
C GLN A 240 14.75 10.33 15.98
N GLY A 241 13.46 10.30 16.32
CA GLY A 241 12.54 11.41 16.07
C GLY A 241 12.04 11.49 14.63
N ILE A 242 12.20 10.42 13.84
CA ILE A 242 11.66 10.32 12.47
C ILE A 242 10.92 9.01 12.35
N GLY A 243 9.60 9.07 12.52
CA GLY A 243 8.67 7.96 12.35
C GLY A 243 7.73 8.22 11.18
N PHE A 244 7.22 7.14 10.60
CA PHE A 244 6.30 7.17 9.47
C PHE A 244 5.04 6.36 9.78
N ALA A 245 3.90 6.90 9.36
CA ALA A 245 2.61 6.21 9.42
C ALA A 245 1.91 6.24 8.05
N ILE A 246 1.23 5.15 7.72
CA ILE A 246 0.38 5.03 6.53
C ILE A 246 -0.91 5.80 6.80
N PRO A 247 -1.31 6.77 5.96
CA PRO A 247 -2.48 7.61 6.21
C PRO A 247 -3.78 6.82 6.30
N ALA A 248 -4.67 7.21 7.20
CA ALA A 248 -5.95 6.55 7.43
C ALA A 248 -6.84 6.48 6.18
N ASN A 249 -6.76 7.45 5.26
CA ASN A 249 -7.50 7.41 4.00
C ASN A 249 -7.05 6.23 3.12
N MET A 250 -5.76 5.86 3.12
CA MET A 250 -5.29 4.64 2.44
C MET A 250 -5.79 3.38 3.17
N VAL A 251 -5.77 3.38 4.51
CA VAL A 251 -6.28 2.26 5.31
C VAL A 251 -7.75 2.00 5.01
N ARG A 252 -8.57 3.04 4.86
CA ARG A 252 -10.00 2.93 4.48
C ARG A 252 -10.20 2.17 3.15
N VAL A 253 -9.35 2.41 2.15
CA VAL A 253 -9.44 1.72 0.85
C VAL A 253 -9.18 0.23 0.99
N VAL A 254 -8.15 -0.13 1.76
CA VAL A 254 -7.79 -1.53 2.01
C VAL A 254 -8.91 -2.24 2.79
N VAL A 255 -9.41 -1.60 3.84
CA VAL A 255 -10.51 -2.12 4.66
C VAL A 255 -11.81 -2.26 3.87
N ALA A 256 -12.15 -1.29 3.03
CA ALA A 256 -13.33 -1.38 2.17
C ALA A 256 -13.25 -2.56 1.21
N SER A 257 -12.08 -2.82 0.64
CA SER A 257 -11.83 -4.00 -0.20
C SER A 257 -11.98 -5.31 0.57
N ALA A 258 -11.45 -5.39 1.81
CA ALA A 258 -11.60 -6.55 2.68
C ALA A 258 -13.07 -6.80 3.06
N ARG A 259 -13.84 -5.75 3.39
CA ARG A 259 -15.26 -5.85 3.73
C ARG A 259 -16.13 -6.32 2.57
N SER A 260 -15.75 -5.99 1.33
CA SER A 260 -16.46 -6.46 0.12
C SER A 260 -16.14 -7.90 -0.28
N GLY A 261 -15.33 -8.63 0.52
CA GLY A 261 -14.93 -10.01 0.24
C GLY A 261 -13.86 -10.12 -0.86
N GLY A 262 -13.21 -9.03 -1.21
CA GLY A 262 -12.11 -9.02 -2.18
C GLY A 262 -10.83 -9.62 -1.59
N SER A 263 -10.14 -10.45 -2.37
CA SER A 263 -8.78 -10.94 -2.04
C SER A 263 -7.68 -9.97 -2.47
N VAL A 264 -8.02 -8.95 -3.26
CA VAL A 264 -7.13 -7.93 -3.80
C VAL A 264 -7.73 -6.55 -3.56
N VAL A 265 -6.89 -5.57 -3.26
CA VAL A 265 -7.33 -4.19 -3.08
C VAL A 265 -7.68 -3.57 -4.42
N LYS A 266 -8.94 -3.18 -4.59
CA LYS A 266 -9.40 -2.50 -5.79
C LYS A 266 -9.12 -1.00 -5.66
N ARG A 267 -8.37 -0.46 -6.62
CA ARG A 267 -8.03 0.96 -6.72
C ARG A 267 -8.39 1.51 -8.08
N PRO A 268 -8.70 2.80 -8.19
CA PRO A 268 -8.87 3.43 -9.49
C PRO A 268 -7.59 3.34 -10.32
N TRP A 269 -7.76 3.07 -11.59
CA TRP A 269 -6.69 3.00 -12.58
C TRP A 269 -6.77 4.19 -13.54
N LEU A 270 -5.66 4.90 -13.70
CA LEU A 270 -5.57 6.00 -14.66
C LEU A 270 -5.34 5.49 -16.08
N GLY A 271 -4.46 4.49 -16.22
CA GLY A 271 -4.01 3.98 -17.51
C GLY A 271 -3.06 4.94 -18.24
N ALA A 272 -2.22 5.62 -17.49
CA ALA A 272 -1.13 6.45 -18.00
C ALA A 272 0.14 6.18 -17.19
N ARG A 273 1.29 6.27 -17.86
CA ARG A 273 2.59 6.24 -17.20
C ARG A 273 2.98 7.66 -16.81
N LEU A 274 3.30 7.85 -15.55
CA LEU A 274 3.74 9.12 -15.00
C LEU A 274 5.25 9.10 -14.77
N GLN A 275 5.87 10.27 -14.89
CA GLN A 275 7.27 10.48 -14.55
C GLN A 275 7.44 11.75 -13.72
N ALA A 276 8.46 11.77 -12.86
CA ALA A 276 8.83 12.95 -12.10
C ALA A 276 9.36 14.05 -13.03
N VAL A 277 9.12 15.29 -12.64
CA VAL A 277 9.65 16.46 -13.33
C VAL A 277 11.07 16.72 -12.83
N SER A 278 12.06 16.56 -13.69
CA SER A 278 13.44 16.94 -13.36
C SER A 278 13.63 18.46 -13.48
N PRO A 279 14.71 19.04 -12.94
CA PRO A 279 15.03 20.47 -13.14
C PRO A 279 15.03 20.90 -14.60
N GLU A 280 15.59 20.08 -15.50
CA GLU A 280 15.67 20.36 -16.94
C GLU A 280 14.28 20.32 -17.58
N ILE A 281 13.42 19.38 -17.17
CA ILE A 281 12.02 19.32 -17.63
C ILE A 281 11.26 20.53 -17.11
N ALA A 282 11.45 20.91 -15.84
CA ALA A 282 10.82 22.10 -15.27
C ALA A 282 11.16 23.38 -16.06
N GLU A 283 12.44 23.57 -16.39
CA GLU A 283 12.90 24.68 -17.21
C GLU A 283 12.23 24.67 -18.59
N SER A 284 12.20 23.53 -19.26
CA SER A 284 11.58 23.38 -20.58
C SER A 284 10.07 23.66 -20.59
N LEU A 285 9.40 23.39 -19.46
CA LEU A 285 7.97 23.67 -19.27
C LEU A 285 7.69 25.07 -18.71
N GLY A 286 8.72 25.87 -18.44
CA GLY A 286 8.60 27.20 -17.86
C GLY A 286 8.12 27.21 -16.40
N LEU A 287 8.36 26.12 -15.65
CA LEU A 287 8.00 26.00 -14.24
C LEU A 287 9.04 26.68 -13.35
N LYS A 288 8.61 27.31 -12.27
CA LYS A 288 9.52 27.93 -11.28
C LYS A 288 10.32 26.90 -10.48
N ARG A 289 9.82 25.68 -10.36
CA ARG A 289 10.47 24.56 -9.65
C ARG A 289 9.97 23.22 -10.20
N PRO A 290 10.71 22.12 -10.03
CA PRO A 290 10.22 20.79 -10.31
C PRO A 290 8.99 20.49 -9.44
N ALA A 291 7.83 20.27 -10.06
CA ALA A 291 6.58 19.88 -9.38
C ALA A 291 5.61 19.26 -10.37
N GLY A 292 4.70 18.42 -9.86
CA GLY A 292 3.68 17.76 -10.65
C GLY A 292 4.09 16.37 -11.15
N ALA A 293 3.18 15.73 -11.87
CA ALA A 293 3.38 14.41 -12.47
C ALA A 293 3.21 14.52 -14.00
N LEU A 294 4.30 14.33 -14.74
CA LEU A 294 4.30 14.44 -16.21
C LEU A 294 3.81 13.12 -16.82
N ILE A 295 2.83 13.19 -17.72
CA ILE A 295 2.33 12.04 -18.46
C ILE A 295 3.34 11.68 -19.56
N ALA A 296 4.02 10.54 -19.40
CA ALA A 296 4.96 10.01 -20.37
C ALA A 296 4.24 9.25 -21.51
N SER A 297 3.25 8.43 -21.17
CA SER A 297 2.42 7.69 -22.14
C SER A 297 1.02 7.46 -21.60
N VAL A 298 0.06 7.21 -22.51
CA VAL A 298 -1.34 6.91 -22.20
C VAL A 298 -1.73 5.61 -22.90
N SER A 299 -2.29 4.65 -22.14
CA SER A 299 -2.80 3.39 -22.66
C SER A 299 -4.07 3.63 -23.49
N THR A 300 -4.19 2.95 -24.62
CA THR A 300 -5.42 2.94 -25.41
C THR A 300 -6.60 2.39 -24.58
N ALA A 301 -7.80 2.94 -24.81
CA ALA A 301 -9.03 2.56 -24.11
C ALA A 301 -9.01 2.75 -22.57
N SER A 302 -7.99 3.42 -22.00
CA SER A 302 -7.92 3.73 -20.58
C SER A 302 -8.85 4.89 -20.19
N PRO A 303 -9.16 5.08 -18.89
CA PRO A 303 -9.84 6.27 -18.40
C PRO A 303 -9.13 7.56 -18.81
N ALA A 304 -7.78 7.57 -18.76
CA ALA A 304 -6.97 8.70 -19.23
C ALA A 304 -7.20 9.03 -20.71
N ALA A 305 -7.19 7.99 -21.58
CA ALA A 305 -7.42 8.19 -23.02
C ALA A 305 -8.83 8.71 -23.30
N ARG A 306 -9.86 8.14 -22.63
CA ARG A 306 -11.25 8.60 -22.79
C ARG A 306 -11.46 10.03 -22.29
N ALA A 307 -10.73 10.43 -21.26
CA ALA A 307 -10.74 11.80 -20.75
C ALA A 307 -9.92 12.79 -21.61
N GLY A 308 -9.23 12.31 -22.63
CA GLY A 308 -8.43 13.16 -23.54
C GLY A 308 -7.09 13.60 -22.96
N LEU A 309 -6.54 12.86 -22.00
CA LEU A 309 -5.17 13.04 -21.51
C LEU A 309 -4.17 12.61 -22.59
N LYS A 310 -3.04 13.29 -22.63
CA LYS A 310 -1.99 13.09 -23.67
C LYS A 310 -0.61 13.03 -23.03
N SER A 311 0.32 12.38 -23.70
CA SER A 311 1.75 12.53 -23.38
C SER A 311 2.16 14.00 -23.45
N GLY A 312 2.93 14.45 -22.47
CA GLY A 312 3.34 15.85 -22.31
C GLY A 312 2.39 16.69 -21.43
N ASP A 313 1.23 16.18 -21.01
CA ASP A 313 0.42 16.85 -19.99
C ASP A 313 1.08 16.75 -18.63
N LEU A 314 1.10 17.83 -17.87
CA LEU A 314 1.58 17.87 -16.50
C LEU A 314 0.39 17.93 -15.54
N ILE A 315 0.20 16.91 -14.73
CA ILE A 315 -0.82 16.89 -13.68
C ILE A 315 -0.32 17.73 -12.49
N ILE A 316 -1.09 18.75 -12.12
CA ILE A 316 -0.73 19.70 -11.05
C ILE A 316 -1.64 19.60 -9.83
N ASN A 317 -2.86 19.08 -9.99
CA ASN A 317 -3.75 18.79 -8.85
C ASN A 317 -4.73 17.65 -9.15
N VAL A 318 -5.27 17.06 -8.09
CA VAL A 318 -6.40 16.11 -8.08
C VAL A 318 -7.46 16.67 -7.14
N ASP A 319 -8.66 16.98 -7.64
CA ASP A 319 -9.77 17.59 -6.88
C ASP A 319 -9.32 18.84 -6.07
N GLY A 320 -8.45 19.66 -6.65
CA GLY A 320 -7.89 20.85 -6.01
C GLY A 320 -6.70 20.60 -5.07
N GLN A 321 -6.38 19.36 -4.74
CA GLN A 321 -5.20 19.02 -3.94
C GLN A 321 -3.94 19.00 -4.82
N THR A 322 -2.95 19.80 -4.46
CA THR A 322 -1.69 19.94 -5.22
C THR A 322 -0.93 18.63 -5.33
N ILE A 323 -0.35 18.36 -6.48
CA ILE A 323 0.50 17.22 -6.78
C ILE A 323 1.94 17.71 -6.93
N GLU A 324 2.81 17.22 -6.06
CA GLU A 324 4.23 17.58 -6.10
C GLU A 324 5.06 16.60 -6.95
N ASP A 325 4.66 15.34 -7.00
CA ASP A 325 5.34 14.28 -7.74
C ASP A 325 4.37 13.12 -8.10
N PRO A 326 4.80 12.12 -8.89
CA PRO A 326 3.97 10.96 -9.24
C PRO A 326 3.46 10.17 -8.03
N ASN A 327 4.24 10.03 -6.95
CA ASN A 327 3.81 9.27 -5.78
C ASN A 327 2.65 9.98 -5.05
N ALA A 328 2.70 11.32 -4.99
CA ALA A 328 1.59 12.12 -4.46
C ALA A 328 0.32 11.95 -5.31
N PHE A 329 0.47 11.89 -6.65
CA PHE A 329 -0.64 11.58 -7.54
C PHE A 329 -1.20 10.17 -7.27
N ASP A 330 -0.34 9.15 -7.22
CA ASP A 330 -0.73 7.76 -7.03
C ASP A 330 -1.53 7.59 -5.73
N TYR A 331 -1.09 8.20 -4.64
CA TYR A 331 -1.84 8.20 -3.38
C TYR A 331 -3.20 8.90 -3.52
N ARG A 332 -3.21 10.16 -3.99
CA ARG A 332 -4.45 10.95 -4.11
C ARG A 332 -5.47 10.29 -5.02
N PHE A 333 -5.01 9.65 -6.08
CA PHE A 333 -5.87 8.94 -7.02
C PHE A 333 -6.34 7.59 -6.46
N ALA A 334 -5.44 6.81 -5.85
CA ALA A 334 -5.74 5.50 -5.28
C ALA A 334 -6.71 5.54 -4.09
N THR A 335 -6.78 6.67 -3.38
CA THR A 335 -7.71 6.85 -2.24
C THR A 335 -9.12 7.27 -2.65
N LYS A 336 -9.37 7.54 -3.95
CA LYS A 336 -10.71 7.86 -4.44
C LYS A 336 -11.59 6.60 -4.58
N PRO A 337 -12.90 6.72 -4.34
CA PRO A 337 -13.82 5.60 -4.51
C PRO A 337 -14.03 5.26 -5.99
N ILE A 338 -13.99 3.97 -6.32
CA ILE A 338 -14.34 3.48 -7.66
C ILE A 338 -15.82 3.78 -7.97
N GLY A 339 -16.13 4.04 -9.23
CA GLY A 339 -17.48 4.34 -9.73
C GLY A 339 -17.80 5.83 -9.80
N GLY A 340 -16.89 6.70 -9.30
CA GLY A 340 -17.02 8.15 -9.41
C GLY A 340 -16.14 8.76 -10.52
N SER A 341 -15.80 10.03 -10.36
CA SER A 341 -14.82 10.72 -11.19
C SER A 341 -13.91 11.61 -10.35
N ALA A 342 -12.69 11.83 -10.79
CA ALA A 342 -11.76 12.78 -10.23
C ALA A 342 -11.53 13.92 -11.22
N ARG A 343 -11.44 15.14 -10.72
CA ARG A 343 -11.09 16.33 -11.52
C ARG A 343 -9.58 16.54 -11.45
N LEU A 344 -8.92 16.37 -12.58
CA LEU A 344 -7.48 16.61 -12.70
C LEU A 344 -7.25 18.04 -13.24
N GLY A 345 -6.44 18.82 -12.53
CA GLY A 345 -5.85 20.04 -13.05
C GLY A 345 -4.59 19.71 -13.82
N LEU A 346 -4.49 20.17 -15.02
CA LEU A 346 -3.38 19.89 -15.93
C LEU A 346 -2.77 21.19 -16.47
N MET A 347 -1.47 21.17 -16.70
CA MET A 347 -0.82 22.13 -17.57
C MET A 347 -0.52 21.49 -18.92
N ARG A 348 -1.08 22.04 -19.99
CA ARG A 348 -0.90 21.60 -21.38
C ARG A 348 -0.49 22.78 -22.24
N ALA A 349 0.68 22.71 -22.87
CA ALA A 349 1.23 23.78 -23.69
C ALA A 349 1.18 25.17 -22.99
N GLY A 350 1.56 25.23 -21.72
CA GLY A 350 1.59 26.44 -20.89
C GLY A 350 0.22 26.98 -20.44
N LYS A 351 -0.88 26.23 -20.67
CA LYS A 351 -2.23 26.59 -20.23
C LYS A 351 -2.76 25.61 -19.21
N GLU A 352 -3.34 26.13 -18.14
CA GLU A 352 -4.07 25.31 -17.18
C GLU A 352 -5.43 24.92 -17.74
N ILE A 353 -5.74 23.62 -17.67
CA ILE A 353 -7.01 23.04 -18.04
C ILE A 353 -7.46 22.06 -16.96
N ALA A 354 -8.76 21.82 -16.87
CA ALA A 354 -9.32 20.80 -15.97
C ALA A 354 -10.00 19.71 -16.79
N VAL A 355 -9.74 18.45 -16.40
CA VAL A 355 -10.28 17.26 -17.07
C VAL A 355 -10.90 16.36 -16.02
N SER A 356 -12.08 15.81 -16.28
CA SER A 356 -12.72 14.80 -15.41
C SER A 356 -12.35 13.40 -15.91
N VAL A 357 -11.81 12.57 -15.02
CA VAL A 357 -11.42 11.19 -15.30
C VAL A 357 -12.30 10.23 -14.51
N ALA A 358 -12.87 9.22 -15.17
CA ALA A 358 -13.65 8.18 -14.50
C ALA A 358 -12.76 7.31 -13.59
N LEU A 359 -13.24 7.01 -12.39
CA LEU A 359 -12.56 6.17 -11.40
C LEU A 359 -13.02 4.72 -11.59
N GLU A 360 -12.32 4.01 -12.45
CA GLU A 360 -12.60 2.62 -12.80
C GLU A 360 -11.50 1.71 -12.26
N ALA A 361 -11.85 0.49 -11.87
CA ALA A 361 -10.85 -0.52 -11.58
C ALA A 361 -10.07 -0.89 -12.85
N VAL A 362 -8.85 -1.38 -12.67
CA VAL A 362 -8.08 -1.96 -13.77
C VAL A 362 -8.90 -3.07 -14.42
N PRO A 363 -9.04 -3.10 -15.75
CA PRO A 363 -9.72 -4.19 -16.44
C PRO A 363 -9.01 -5.52 -16.13
N ASP A 364 -9.76 -6.44 -15.53
CA ASP A 364 -9.29 -7.81 -15.30
C ASP A 364 -9.46 -8.57 -16.59
N ALA A 365 -8.39 -8.63 -17.39
CA ALA A 365 -8.37 -9.49 -18.57
C ALA A 365 -8.04 -10.91 -18.11
N SER A 366 -8.76 -11.91 -18.65
CA SER A 366 -8.50 -13.32 -18.39
C SER A 366 -7.00 -13.61 -18.55
N HIS A 367 -6.37 -14.06 -17.47
CA HIS A 367 -4.97 -14.45 -17.48
C HIS A 367 -4.89 -15.86 -18.05
N ASP A 368 -4.41 -16.00 -19.29
CA ASP A 368 -3.98 -17.30 -19.81
C ASP A 368 -2.68 -17.68 -19.11
N GLU A 369 -2.76 -18.05 -17.82
CA GLU A 369 -1.60 -18.50 -17.07
C GLU A 369 -1.21 -19.92 -17.50
N LEU A 370 0.08 -20.11 -17.75
CA LEU A 370 0.65 -21.38 -18.19
C LEU A 370 1.98 -21.62 -17.49
N VAL A 371 2.25 -22.85 -17.08
CA VAL A 371 3.56 -23.29 -16.61
C VAL A 371 4.30 -23.97 -17.76
N ILE A 372 5.49 -23.49 -18.10
CA ILE A 372 6.32 -24.13 -19.13
C ILE A 372 6.92 -25.41 -18.56
N ALA A 373 6.42 -26.55 -19.03
CA ALA A 373 6.91 -27.87 -18.63
C ALA A 373 8.00 -28.42 -19.59
N SER A 374 8.04 -27.92 -20.84
CA SER A 374 8.94 -28.39 -21.88
C SER A 374 10.42 -28.13 -21.49
N PRO A 375 11.36 -29.08 -21.80
CA PRO A 375 12.79 -28.86 -21.63
C PRO A 375 13.25 -27.65 -22.46
N SER A 376 13.47 -26.55 -21.78
CA SER A 376 13.86 -25.25 -22.37
C SER A 376 14.42 -24.33 -21.29
N PRO A 377 15.04 -23.20 -21.64
CA PRO A 377 15.43 -22.16 -20.69
C PRO A 377 14.29 -21.65 -19.81
N PHE A 378 13.05 -21.76 -20.25
CA PHE A 378 11.85 -21.33 -19.52
C PHE A 378 11.21 -22.43 -18.66
N GLN A 379 11.77 -23.64 -18.62
CA GLN A 379 11.18 -24.74 -17.85
C GLN A 379 11.03 -24.37 -16.38
N GLY A 380 9.80 -24.48 -15.85
CA GLY A 380 9.42 -24.10 -14.49
C GLY A 380 9.03 -22.62 -14.31
N ALA A 381 9.05 -21.83 -15.39
CA ALA A 381 8.46 -20.50 -15.37
C ALA A 381 6.95 -20.58 -15.53
N LYS A 382 6.23 -19.86 -14.68
CA LYS A 382 4.79 -19.58 -14.82
C LYS A 382 4.65 -18.28 -15.58
N ILE A 383 3.98 -18.29 -16.70
CA ILE A 383 3.84 -17.17 -17.62
C ILE A 383 2.38 -16.75 -17.77
N SER A 384 2.17 -15.48 -18.12
CA SER A 384 0.84 -14.94 -18.42
C SER A 384 0.91 -13.92 -19.55
N ASN A 385 -0.19 -13.75 -20.27
CA ASN A 385 -0.34 -12.62 -21.16
C ASN A 385 -0.33 -11.32 -20.34
N LEU A 386 0.44 -10.31 -20.78
CA LEU A 386 0.47 -9.02 -20.09
C LEU A 386 -0.89 -8.34 -20.24
N SER A 387 -1.64 -8.26 -19.13
CA SER A 387 -2.87 -7.48 -19.03
C SER A 387 -2.58 -6.11 -18.39
N PRO A 388 -3.49 -5.13 -18.51
CA PRO A 388 -3.36 -3.87 -17.80
C PRO A 388 -3.19 -4.04 -16.28
N ALA A 389 -3.90 -5.03 -15.67
CA ALA A 389 -3.78 -5.34 -14.25
C ALA A 389 -2.38 -5.87 -13.88
N LEU A 390 -1.84 -6.81 -14.67
CA LEU A 390 -0.48 -7.32 -14.47
C LEU A 390 0.59 -6.25 -14.74
N ALA A 391 0.38 -5.38 -15.74
CA ALA A 391 1.30 -4.27 -16.01
C ALA A 391 1.36 -3.31 -14.83
N ASP A 392 0.21 -2.99 -14.20
CA ASP A 392 0.13 -2.16 -13.01
C ASP A 392 0.79 -2.84 -11.80
N ASP A 393 0.48 -4.12 -11.55
CA ASP A 393 1.04 -4.91 -10.43
C ASP A 393 2.56 -5.07 -10.54
N LEU A 394 3.08 -5.29 -11.75
CA LEU A 394 4.49 -5.53 -12.03
C LEU A 394 5.27 -4.26 -12.43
N ARG A 395 4.61 -3.09 -12.43
CA ARG A 395 5.17 -1.79 -12.85
C ARG A 395 5.80 -1.81 -14.25
N ILE A 396 5.18 -2.57 -15.14
CA ILE A 396 5.54 -2.62 -16.55
C ILE A 396 4.83 -1.47 -17.28
N ASP A 397 5.44 -0.97 -18.35
CA ASP A 397 4.83 0.09 -19.16
C ASP A 397 3.40 -0.31 -19.58
N PRO A 398 2.38 0.50 -19.28
CA PRO A 398 0.98 0.22 -19.65
C PRO A 398 0.74 0.01 -21.13
N GLY A 399 1.62 0.51 -21.99
CA GLY A 399 1.58 0.32 -23.45
C GLY A 399 2.33 -0.93 -23.94
N ALA A 400 3.04 -1.63 -23.06
CA ALA A 400 3.80 -2.82 -23.43
C ALA A 400 2.88 -4.00 -23.79
N GLN A 401 3.36 -4.85 -24.70
CA GLN A 401 2.69 -6.07 -25.12
C GLN A 401 3.67 -7.23 -25.08
N GLY A 402 3.23 -8.40 -24.67
CA GLY A 402 4.06 -9.60 -24.62
C GLY A 402 3.58 -10.57 -23.53
N VAL A 403 4.49 -11.48 -23.19
CA VAL A 403 4.28 -12.52 -22.16
C VAL A 403 5.17 -12.19 -20.97
N VAL A 404 4.58 -12.11 -19.79
CA VAL A 404 5.32 -11.83 -18.57
C VAL A 404 5.48 -13.09 -17.73
N ILE A 405 6.63 -13.25 -17.09
CA ILE A 405 6.88 -14.28 -16.10
C ILE A 405 6.27 -13.83 -14.78
N VAL A 406 5.26 -14.57 -14.29
CA VAL A 406 4.53 -14.25 -13.05
C VAL A 406 5.07 -15.00 -11.84
N ASP A 407 5.76 -16.13 -12.06
CA ASP A 407 6.42 -16.91 -11.01
C ASP A 407 7.50 -17.83 -11.62
N VAL A 408 8.47 -18.27 -10.81
CA VAL A 408 9.52 -19.20 -11.22
C VAL A 408 9.69 -20.27 -10.15
N ALA A 409 9.48 -21.52 -10.51
CA ALA A 409 9.58 -22.64 -9.59
C ALA A 409 11.01 -22.81 -9.06
N ASN A 410 11.13 -23.06 -7.75
CA ASN A 410 12.41 -23.26 -7.09
C ASN A 410 13.16 -24.51 -7.67
N GLY A 411 14.45 -24.38 -7.94
CA GLY A 411 15.27 -25.44 -8.50
C GLY A 411 15.06 -25.71 -9.99
N SER A 412 14.21 -24.89 -10.66
CA SER A 412 13.94 -25.04 -12.09
C SER A 412 15.09 -24.50 -12.97
N PRO A 413 15.19 -24.94 -14.22
CA PRO A 413 16.08 -24.35 -15.20
C PRO A 413 15.90 -22.84 -15.37
N ALA A 414 14.66 -22.35 -15.38
CA ALA A 414 14.36 -20.93 -15.45
C ALA A 414 14.97 -20.15 -14.28
N GLN A 415 14.88 -20.68 -13.05
CA GLN A 415 15.52 -20.06 -11.88
C GLN A 415 17.05 -20.08 -12.01
N GLY A 416 17.64 -21.21 -12.43
CA GLY A 416 19.08 -21.34 -12.61
C GLY A 416 19.67 -20.37 -13.64
N LEU A 417 18.88 -19.96 -14.63
CA LEU A 417 19.24 -18.97 -15.65
C LEU A 417 18.93 -17.53 -15.22
N GLY A 418 18.38 -17.34 -14.03
CA GLY A 418 18.15 -16.02 -13.45
C GLY A 418 16.89 -15.32 -13.94
N PHE A 419 15.91 -16.05 -14.51
CA PHE A 419 14.60 -15.48 -14.77
C PHE A 419 13.89 -15.12 -13.48
N GLN A 420 13.11 -14.04 -13.51
CA GLN A 420 12.45 -13.48 -12.34
C GLN A 420 11.01 -13.09 -12.67
N ARG A 421 10.18 -13.01 -11.64
CA ARG A 421 8.86 -12.38 -11.74
C ARG A 421 8.99 -10.96 -12.27
N GLY A 422 8.19 -10.59 -13.26
CA GLY A 422 8.20 -9.28 -13.90
C GLY A 422 9.05 -9.22 -15.18
N ASP A 423 9.77 -10.29 -15.56
CA ASP A 423 10.44 -10.35 -16.85
C ASP A 423 9.41 -10.40 -17.98
N LEU A 424 9.42 -9.42 -18.86
CA LEU A 424 8.56 -9.38 -20.04
C LEU A 424 9.31 -9.95 -21.23
N VAL A 425 8.89 -11.11 -21.71
CA VAL A 425 9.49 -11.79 -22.87
C VAL A 425 8.99 -11.16 -24.16
N LEU A 426 9.88 -10.55 -24.94
CA LEU A 426 9.57 -9.90 -26.22
C LEU A 426 9.77 -10.80 -27.42
N SER A 427 10.88 -11.56 -27.42
CA SER A 427 11.20 -12.46 -28.52
C SER A 427 12.08 -13.62 -28.08
N VAL A 428 11.97 -14.74 -28.77
CA VAL A 428 12.81 -15.92 -28.62
C VAL A 428 13.22 -16.40 -30.01
N ASN A 429 14.51 -16.58 -30.24
CA ASN A 429 15.09 -16.98 -31.55
C ASN A 429 14.57 -16.11 -32.71
N ASN A 430 14.52 -14.79 -32.50
CA ASN A 430 14.00 -13.77 -33.41
C ASN A 430 12.48 -13.87 -33.70
N ALA A 431 11.77 -14.84 -33.14
CA ALA A 431 10.33 -14.91 -33.21
C ALA A 431 9.72 -14.01 -32.10
N LYS A 432 8.83 -13.09 -32.51
CA LYS A 432 8.11 -12.22 -31.57
C LYS A 432 7.17 -13.06 -30.70
N VAL A 433 7.17 -12.80 -29.40
CA VAL A 433 6.28 -13.44 -28.42
C VAL A 433 5.19 -12.44 -28.06
N THR A 434 3.94 -12.75 -28.39
CA THR A 434 2.78 -11.88 -28.12
C THR A 434 1.79 -12.53 -27.17
N LYS A 435 1.72 -13.86 -27.14
CA LYS A 435 0.79 -14.64 -26.30
C LYS A 435 1.53 -15.79 -25.63
N THR A 436 1.01 -16.27 -24.51
CA THR A 436 1.54 -17.42 -23.77
C THR A 436 1.74 -18.65 -24.66
N ARG A 437 0.79 -18.93 -25.56
CA ARG A 437 0.88 -20.02 -26.53
C ARG A 437 2.04 -19.88 -27.52
N ASP A 438 2.45 -18.65 -27.85
CA ASP A 438 3.63 -18.45 -28.71
C ASP A 438 4.89 -18.93 -27.98
N LEU A 439 5.03 -18.52 -26.70
CA LEU A 439 6.19 -18.89 -25.88
C LEU A 439 6.20 -20.41 -25.61
N GLU A 440 5.03 -20.99 -25.27
CA GLU A 440 4.89 -22.43 -25.07
C GLU A 440 5.32 -23.23 -26.31
N ARG A 441 4.80 -22.84 -27.47
CA ARG A 441 5.16 -23.49 -28.76
C ARG A 441 6.65 -23.37 -29.08
N ILE A 442 7.25 -22.21 -28.82
CA ILE A 442 8.69 -21.99 -29.05
C ILE A 442 9.50 -22.81 -28.04
N ALA A 443 9.10 -22.82 -26.77
CA ALA A 443 9.77 -23.56 -25.70
C ALA A 443 9.72 -25.09 -25.91
N ALA A 444 8.71 -25.60 -26.61
CA ALA A 444 8.60 -27.01 -26.97
C ALA A 444 9.52 -27.41 -28.14
N GLN A 445 10.11 -26.46 -28.87
CA GLN A 445 11.03 -26.75 -29.94
C GLN A 445 12.42 -27.06 -29.37
N GLN A 446 13.00 -28.20 -29.76
CA GLN A 446 14.40 -28.50 -29.44
C GLN A 446 15.32 -27.54 -30.19
N SER A 447 16.04 -26.71 -29.44
CA SER A 447 17.02 -25.79 -30.03
C SER A 447 18.37 -25.93 -29.32
N ARG A 448 19.43 -25.93 -30.11
CA ARG A 448 20.81 -25.94 -29.59
C ARG A 448 21.28 -24.57 -29.11
N PHE A 449 20.59 -23.52 -29.54
CA PHE A 449 20.91 -22.13 -29.20
C PHE A 449 19.58 -21.37 -28.96
N TRP A 450 19.56 -20.59 -27.89
CA TRP A 450 18.47 -19.76 -27.55
C TRP A 450 18.92 -18.30 -27.48
N ARG A 451 18.35 -17.46 -28.32
CA ARG A 451 18.50 -16.01 -28.23
C ARG A 451 17.19 -15.46 -27.65
N ILE A 452 17.25 -14.92 -26.45
CA ILE A 452 16.08 -14.48 -25.70
C ILE A 452 16.20 -12.98 -25.45
N THR A 453 15.15 -12.22 -25.77
CA THR A 453 15.07 -10.80 -25.47
C THR A 453 13.94 -10.57 -24.48
N ILE A 454 14.28 -9.96 -23.34
CA ILE A 454 13.35 -9.61 -22.28
C ILE A 454 13.44 -8.12 -21.94
N VAL A 455 12.40 -7.59 -21.27
CA VAL A 455 12.46 -6.31 -20.55
C VAL A 455 12.37 -6.60 -19.07
N ARG A 456 13.31 -6.07 -18.30
CA ARG A 456 13.36 -6.13 -16.83
C ARG A 456 13.58 -4.73 -16.27
N GLY A 457 12.71 -4.25 -15.38
CA GLY A 457 12.83 -2.90 -14.80
C GLY A 457 12.87 -1.77 -15.84
N GLY A 458 12.20 -1.95 -16.98
CA GLY A 458 12.18 -0.98 -18.09
C GLY A 458 13.40 -1.05 -19.01
N GLN A 459 14.40 -1.91 -18.74
CA GLN A 459 15.59 -2.09 -19.59
C GLN A 459 15.46 -3.34 -20.44
N GLN A 460 15.73 -3.22 -21.73
CA GLN A 460 15.78 -4.36 -22.64
C GLN A 460 17.12 -5.09 -22.51
N MET A 461 17.04 -6.39 -22.32
CA MET A 461 18.20 -7.29 -22.20
C MET A 461 18.10 -8.42 -23.22
N SER A 462 19.22 -8.79 -23.81
CA SER A 462 19.30 -9.98 -24.69
C SER A 462 20.35 -10.94 -24.16
N MET A 463 20.00 -12.22 -24.14
CA MET A 463 20.88 -13.29 -23.70
C MET A 463 20.97 -14.39 -24.77
N GLU A 464 22.12 -15.00 -24.89
CA GLU A 464 22.35 -16.18 -25.75
C GLU A 464 22.75 -17.35 -24.87
N LEU A 465 22.03 -18.45 -25.01
CA LEU A 465 22.21 -19.66 -24.21
C LEU A 465 22.43 -20.86 -25.14
N ARG A 466 23.27 -21.78 -24.72
CA ARG A 466 23.37 -23.10 -25.37
C ARG A 466 22.35 -24.03 -24.69
N GLY A 467 21.55 -24.72 -25.52
CA GLY A 467 20.59 -25.72 -25.07
C GLY A 467 21.24 -27.09 -24.89
#